data_47e891e8bdbe20110022c78261c924cb
#
_entry.id   47e891e8bdbe20110022c78261c924cb
#
_cell.length_a   1.000
_cell.length_b   1.000
_cell.length_c   1.000
_cell.angle_alpha   90.00
_cell.angle_beta   90.00
_cell.angle_gamma   90.00
#
_symmetry.space_group_name_H-M   'P 1'
#
loop_
_entity.id
_entity.type
_entity.pdbx_description
1 polymer ?
#
loop_
_entity_poly.entity_id
_entity_poly.type
_entity_poly.pdbx_seq_one_letter_code
_entity_poly.pdbx_strand_id
1 'polypeptide(L)'
;MINKFNYYFVTLLIFGNSVIKYRGTWASLFTVFFLFVIIYFLKLPVFIVTILFFIILFYSYYAIASSLKDFKDSDPQEIVVDEFVGQSIPIILFEIFHGDRNYSAYEALQIYFWFFLLFRMFDGLKPFPIDYVDKKFKNSF
;
A
#
# COMPACT_ATOMS: atom_id res chain seq x y z
N MET A 1 -19.96 -10.39 -13.63
CA MET A 1 -19.59 -11.53 -12.76
C MET A 1 -18.26 -11.16 -12.11
N ILE A 2 -18.26 -10.91 -10.81
CA ILE A 2 -17.05 -10.50 -10.08
C ILE A 2 -15.99 -11.59 -10.30
N ASN A 3 -14.84 -11.20 -10.82
CA ASN A 3 -13.69 -12.09 -10.77
C ASN A 3 -13.26 -12.19 -9.31
N LYS A 4 -13.65 -13.29 -8.65
CA LYS A 4 -13.40 -13.50 -7.21
C LYS A 4 -11.94 -13.26 -6.84
N PHE A 5 -11.01 -13.58 -7.74
CA PHE A 5 -9.59 -13.36 -7.50
C PHE A 5 -9.25 -11.87 -7.41
N ASN A 6 -9.73 -11.04 -8.37
CA ASN A 6 -9.50 -9.60 -8.33
C ASN A 6 -10.12 -8.96 -7.09
N TYR A 7 -11.32 -9.37 -6.71
CA TYR A 7 -11.99 -8.90 -5.51
C TYR A 7 -11.14 -9.17 -4.25
N TYR A 8 -10.72 -10.42 -4.05
CA TYR A 8 -9.87 -10.76 -2.91
C TYR A 8 -8.51 -10.08 -2.95
N PHE A 9 -7.97 -9.83 -4.12
CA PHE A 9 -6.71 -9.12 -4.26
C PHE A 9 -6.84 -7.64 -3.86
N VAL A 10 -7.83 -6.90 -4.38
CA VAL A 10 -8.01 -5.47 -4.06
C VAL A 10 -8.42 -5.22 -2.62
N THR A 11 -9.09 -6.19 -1.99
CA THR A 11 -9.48 -6.13 -0.58
C THR A 11 -8.41 -6.68 0.37
N LEU A 12 -7.24 -7.10 -0.16
CA LEU A 12 -6.21 -7.81 0.61
C LEU A 12 -6.81 -8.90 1.51
N LEU A 13 -7.68 -9.73 0.93
CA LEU A 13 -8.36 -10.86 1.55
C LEU A 13 -9.23 -10.48 2.75
N ILE A 14 -8.60 -10.08 3.86
CA ILE A 14 -9.25 -9.91 5.17
C ILE A 14 -9.53 -8.42 5.45
N PHE A 15 -8.64 -7.53 5.05
CA PHE A 15 -8.68 -6.12 5.48
C PHE A 15 -9.85 -5.34 4.89
N GLY A 16 -10.15 -5.53 3.60
CA GLY A 16 -11.28 -4.85 2.95
C GLY A 16 -12.65 -5.33 3.42
N ASN A 17 -12.78 -6.62 3.74
CA ASN A 17 -14.03 -7.24 4.18
C ASN A 17 -14.25 -7.23 5.70
N SER A 18 -13.28 -6.73 6.46
CA SER A 18 -13.39 -6.74 7.91
C SER A 18 -14.36 -5.65 8.40
N VAL A 19 -15.06 -5.95 9.49
CA VAL A 19 -15.88 -4.99 10.24
C VAL A 19 -14.99 -3.94 10.95
N ILE A 20 -13.68 -4.03 10.76
CA ILE A 20 -12.69 -3.20 11.44
C ILE A 20 -12.76 -1.77 10.89
N LYS A 21 -12.92 -0.81 11.78
CA LYS A 21 -12.78 0.61 11.48
C LYS A 21 -11.34 0.91 11.04
N TYR A 22 -11.15 1.84 10.09
CA TYR A 22 -9.82 2.23 9.59
C TYR A 22 -9.07 1.12 8.82
N ARG A 23 -9.74 0.49 7.85
CA ARG A 23 -9.22 -0.58 7.01
C ARG A 23 -7.88 -0.24 6.35
N GLY A 24 -7.75 0.96 5.78
CA GLY A 24 -6.50 1.43 5.17
C GLY A 24 -5.33 1.55 6.16
N THR A 25 -5.58 1.95 7.42
CA THR A 25 -4.55 2.00 8.44
C THR A 25 -3.99 0.60 8.75
N TRP A 26 -4.87 -0.40 8.84
CA TRP A 26 -4.45 -1.78 9.06
C TRP A 26 -3.70 -2.35 7.85
N ALA A 27 -4.15 -2.02 6.63
CA ALA A 27 -3.44 -2.41 5.40
C ALA A 27 -2.03 -1.81 5.34
N SER A 28 -1.88 -0.52 5.66
CA SER A 28 -0.57 0.14 5.72
C SER A 28 0.33 -0.45 6.80
N LEU A 29 -0.20 -0.74 7.99
CA LEU A 29 0.56 -1.38 9.06
C LEU A 29 1.01 -2.80 8.66
N PHE A 30 0.11 -3.57 8.04
CA PHE A 30 0.45 -4.87 7.48
C PHE A 30 1.58 -4.76 6.45
N THR A 31 1.54 -3.76 5.57
CA THR A 31 2.58 -3.54 4.56
C THR A 31 3.95 -3.31 5.19
N VAL A 32 4.03 -2.47 6.22
CA VAL A 32 5.27 -2.22 6.97
C VAL A 32 5.83 -3.53 7.53
N PHE A 33 4.99 -4.29 8.22
CA PHE A 33 5.42 -5.55 8.83
C PHE A 33 5.80 -6.60 7.77
N PHE A 34 5.01 -6.70 6.70
CA PHE A 34 5.24 -7.63 5.60
C PHE A 34 6.58 -7.37 4.90
N LEU A 35 6.86 -6.12 4.52
CA LEU A 35 8.13 -5.75 3.90
C LEU A 35 9.30 -5.94 4.85
N PHE A 36 9.14 -5.63 6.12
CA PHE A 36 10.15 -5.88 7.14
C PHE A 36 10.52 -7.36 7.23
N VAL A 37 9.52 -8.24 7.29
CA VAL A 37 9.76 -9.69 7.33
C VAL A 37 10.45 -10.18 6.06
N ILE A 38 10.02 -9.73 4.89
CA ILE A 38 10.61 -10.15 3.62
C ILE A 38 12.07 -9.72 3.51
N ILE A 39 12.40 -8.49 3.87
CA ILE A 39 13.74 -7.93 3.67
C ILE A 39 14.69 -8.40 4.78
N TYR A 40 14.28 -8.34 6.04
CA TYR A 40 15.18 -8.60 7.18
C TYR A 40 15.14 -10.04 7.70
N PHE A 41 13.99 -10.71 7.65
CA PHE A 41 13.88 -12.11 8.08
C PHE A 41 14.17 -13.09 6.95
N LEU A 42 13.50 -12.93 5.80
CA LEU A 42 13.71 -13.80 4.64
C LEU A 42 14.94 -13.40 3.83
N LYS A 43 15.52 -12.22 4.11
CA LYS A 43 16.72 -11.67 3.44
C LYS A 43 16.60 -11.68 1.91
N LEU A 44 15.40 -11.38 1.40
CA LEU A 44 15.22 -11.26 -0.04
C LEU A 44 15.98 -10.00 -0.53
N PRO A 45 16.74 -10.13 -1.64
CA PRO A 45 17.41 -8.98 -2.24
C PRO A 45 16.44 -7.88 -2.59
N VAL A 46 16.77 -6.64 -2.27
CA VAL A 46 15.91 -5.46 -2.53
C VAL A 46 15.49 -5.38 -4.00
N PHE A 47 16.38 -5.78 -4.92
CA PHE A 47 16.07 -5.84 -6.35
C PHE A 47 14.86 -6.77 -6.65
N ILE A 48 14.80 -7.94 -6.04
CA ILE A 48 13.67 -8.87 -6.20
C ILE A 48 12.39 -8.27 -5.62
N VAL A 49 12.47 -7.67 -4.43
CA VAL A 49 11.34 -6.99 -3.78
C VAL A 49 10.82 -5.85 -4.67
N THR A 50 11.70 -5.09 -5.30
CA THR A 50 11.36 -4.02 -6.23
C THR A 50 10.63 -4.54 -7.47
N ILE A 51 11.10 -5.64 -8.06
CA ILE A 51 10.41 -6.27 -9.21
C ILE A 51 9.01 -6.73 -8.80
N LEU A 52 8.89 -7.42 -7.67
CA LEU A 52 7.59 -7.87 -7.14
C LEU A 52 6.65 -6.68 -6.88
N PHE A 53 7.17 -5.59 -6.35
CA PHE A 53 6.41 -4.36 -6.15
C PHE A 53 5.84 -3.83 -7.47
N PHE A 54 6.64 -3.73 -8.53
CA PHE A 54 6.14 -3.27 -9.82
C PHE A 54 5.08 -4.22 -10.41
N ILE A 55 5.26 -5.53 -10.27
CA ILE A 55 4.24 -6.51 -10.69
C ILE A 55 2.92 -6.25 -9.94
N ILE A 56 2.99 -6.08 -8.61
CA ILE A 56 1.82 -5.79 -7.78
C ILE A 56 1.20 -4.45 -8.17
N LEU A 57 1.99 -3.41 -8.39
CA LEU A 57 1.53 -2.08 -8.80
C LEU A 57 0.73 -2.14 -10.11
N PHE A 58 1.28 -2.75 -11.16
CA PHE A 58 0.59 -2.85 -12.46
C PHE A 58 -0.65 -3.73 -12.36
N TYR A 59 -0.55 -4.84 -11.63
CA TYR A 59 -1.70 -5.70 -11.43
C TYR A 59 -2.80 -5.02 -10.58
N SER A 60 -2.43 -4.23 -9.58
CA SER A 60 -3.38 -3.44 -8.77
C SER A 60 -4.20 -2.48 -9.63
N TYR A 61 -3.53 -1.76 -10.54
CA TYR A 61 -4.22 -0.86 -11.46
C TYR A 61 -5.29 -1.61 -12.30
N TYR A 62 -4.91 -2.75 -12.88
CA TYR A 62 -5.84 -3.58 -13.64
C TYR A 62 -6.97 -4.14 -12.76
N ALA A 63 -6.64 -4.66 -11.59
CA ALA A 63 -7.59 -5.28 -10.69
C ALA A 63 -8.61 -4.27 -10.14
N ILE A 64 -8.18 -3.06 -9.76
CA ILE A 64 -9.07 -1.98 -9.34
C ILE A 64 -10.01 -1.60 -10.50
N ALA A 65 -9.46 -1.30 -11.67
CA ALA A 65 -10.26 -0.91 -12.83
C ALA A 65 -11.31 -1.96 -13.23
N SER A 66 -10.99 -3.24 -13.09
CA SER A 66 -11.92 -4.33 -13.37
C SER A 66 -12.95 -4.56 -12.27
N SER A 67 -12.63 -4.27 -11.02
CA SER A 67 -13.48 -4.52 -9.86
C SER A 67 -14.42 -3.36 -9.54
N LEU A 68 -14.07 -2.11 -9.90
CA LEU A 68 -14.89 -0.93 -9.61
C LEU A 68 -16.33 -1.05 -10.13
N LYS A 69 -16.53 -1.73 -11.24
CA LYS A 69 -17.86 -1.96 -11.84
C LYS A 69 -18.79 -2.82 -10.97
N ASP A 70 -18.22 -3.57 -10.06
CA ASP A 70 -18.93 -4.50 -9.18
C ASP A 70 -19.26 -3.89 -7.80
N PHE A 71 -18.67 -2.73 -7.49
CA PHE A 71 -18.97 -1.98 -6.27
C PHE A 71 -20.07 -0.95 -6.51
N LYS A 72 -20.87 -0.67 -5.46
CA LYS A 72 -21.96 0.30 -5.53
C LYS A 72 -21.47 1.74 -5.52
N ASP A 73 -20.33 1.98 -4.90
CA ASP A 73 -19.72 3.29 -4.73
C ASP A 73 -18.54 3.45 -5.69
N SER A 74 -18.32 4.68 -6.14
CA SER A 74 -17.18 5.03 -7.00
C SER A 74 -15.83 5.00 -6.27
N ASP A 75 -15.86 5.02 -4.93
CA ASP A 75 -14.68 5.00 -4.04
C ASP A 75 -14.95 4.03 -2.88
N PRO A 76 -14.99 2.71 -3.15
CA PRO A 76 -15.37 1.73 -2.14
C PRO A 76 -14.25 1.55 -1.11
N GLN A 77 -14.59 1.75 0.15
CA GLN A 77 -13.67 1.58 1.30
C GLN A 77 -13.14 0.15 1.48
N GLU A 78 -13.66 -0.79 0.72
CA GLU A 78 -13.19 -2.18 0.68
C GLU A 78 -11.89 -2.35 -0.11
N ILE A 79 -11.61 -1.43 -1.03
CA ILE A 79 -10.34 -1.43 -1.78
C ILE A 79 -9.27 -0.84 -0.87
N VAL A 80 -8.28 -1.63 -0.53
CA VAL A 80 -7.16 -1.26 0.36
C VAL A 80 -5.79 -1.62 -0.23
N VAL A 81 -5.76 -2.11 -1.45
CA VAL A 81 -4.50 -2.44 -2.15
C VAL A 81 -3.70 -1.19 -2.51
N ASP A 82 -4.38 -0.06 -2.70
CA ASP A 82 -3.76 1.24 -2.94
C ASP A 82 -2.96 1.73 -1.72
N GLU A 83 -3.44 1.49 -0.50
CA GLU A 83 -2.67 1.75 0.71
C GLU A 83 -1.45 0.84 0.83
N PHE A 84 -1.59 -0.43 0.43
CA PHE A 84 -0.45 -1.34 0.37
C PHE A 84 0.63 -0.81 -0.59
N VAL A 85 0.25 -0.44 -1.79
CA VAL A 85 1.15 0.11 -2.81
C VAL A 85 1.75 1.42 -2.35
N GLY A 86 0.94 2.36 -1.88
CA GLY A 86 1.38 3.67 -1.42
C GLY A 86 2.37 3.60 -0.26
N GLN A 87 2.10 2.74 0.73
CA GLN A 87 3.00 2.52 1.87
C GLN A 87 4.29 1.81 1.49
N SER A 88 4.28 0.98 0.45
CA SER A 88 5.48 0.27 -0.02
C SER A 88 6.51 1.21 -0.64
N ILE A 89 6.08 2.30 -1.29
CA ILE A 89 6.96 3.23 -2.01
C ILE A 89 8.09 3.78 -1.14
N PRO A 90 7.83 4.46 0.00
CA PRO A 90 8.89 5.04 0.81
C PRO A 90 9.84 3.99 1.38
N ILE A 91 9.33 2.80 1.71
CA ILE A 91 10.16 1.71 2.24
C ILE A 91 11.11 1.19 1.17
N ILE A 92 10.60 0.89 -0.03
CA ILE A 92 11.42 0.36 -1.13
C ILE A 92 12.45 1.40 -1.59
N LEU A 93 12.07 2.67 -1.70
CA LEU A 93 13.01 3.73 -2.02
C LEU A 93 14.12 3.86 -0.97
N PHE A 94 13.76 3.78 0.30
CA PHE A 94 14.74 3.79 1.39
C PHE A 94 15.74 2.64 1.25
N GLU A 95 15.27 1.42 1.02
CA GLU A 95 16.13 0.25 0.85
C GLU A 95 17.02 0.34 -0.40
N ILE A 96 16.52 0.89 -1.51
CA ILE A 96 17.32 1.10 -2.72
C ILE A 96 18.46 2.08 -2.47
N PHE A 97 18.20 3.20 -1.78
CA PHE A 97 19.20 4.25 -1.60
C PHE A 97 20.10 4.05 -0.39
N HIS A 98 19.69 3.25 0.57
CA HIS A 98 20.38 3.10 1.86
C HIS A 98 20.68 1.64 2.24
N GLY A 99 20.32 0.67 1.40
CA GLY A 99 20.48 -0.76 1.67
C GLY A 99 21.94 -1.22 1.84
N ASP A 100 22.90 -0.43 1.38
CA ASP A 100 24.34 -0.67 1.59
C ASP A 100 24.80 -0.33 3.01
N ARG A 101 23.99 0.38 3.79
CA ARG A 101 24.26 0.67 5.19
C ARG A 101 23.74 -0.49 6.03
N ASN A 102 24.61 -1.07 6.84
CA ASN A 102 24.26 -2.16 7.75
C ASN A 102 23.39 -1.65 8.91
N TYR A 103 22.11 -1.34 8.60
CA TYR A 103 21.13 -1.07 9.64
C TYR A 103 20.81 -2.36 10.40
N SER A 104 20.77 -2.27 11.71
CA SER A 104 20.19 -3.34 12.50
C SER A 104 18.69 -3.48 12.19
N ALA A 105 18.13 -4.67 12.35
CA ALA A 105 16.71 -4.89 12.17
C ALA A 105 15.84 -3.95 13.03
N TYR A 106 16.33 -3.57 14.20
CA TYR A 106 15.64 -2.63 15.08
C TYR A 106 15.60 -1.20 14.51
N GLU A 107 16.72 -0.69 14.00
CA GLU A 107 16.79 0.63 13.37
C GLU A 107 15.91 0.70 12.12
N ALA A 108 15.94 -0.33 11.28
CA ALA A 108 15.09 -0.42 10.11
C ALA A 108 13.59 -0.42 10.49
N LEU A 109 13.20 -1.18 11.50
CA LEU A 109 11.82 -1.19 11.98
C LEU A 109 11.37 0.18 12.48
N GLN A 110 12.24 0.91 13.19
CA GLN A 110 11.96 2.29 13.61
C GLN A 110 11.75 3.22 12.41
N ILE A 111 12.60 3.14 11.40
CA ILE A 111 12.50 3.95 10.16
C ILE A 111 11.19 3.63 9.43
N TYR A 112 10.84 2.35 9.28
CA TYR A 112 9.61 1.92 8.63
C TYR A 112 8.36 2.40 9.39
N PHE A 113 8.44 2.41 10.73
CA PHE A 113 7.37 2.95 11.56
C PHE A 113 7.18 4.46 11.36
N TRP A 114 8.28 5.22 11.20
CA TRP A 114 8.20 6.64 10.85
C TRP A 114 7.58 6.85 9.48
N PHE A 115 7.92 6.03 8.48
CA PHE A 115 7.27 6.09 7.17
C PHE A 115 5.77 5.78 7.26
N PHE A 116 5.38 4.85 8.12
CA PHE A 116 3.96 4.58 8.38
C PHE A 116 3.24 5.80 8.97
N LEU A 117 3.81 6.44 9.99
CA LEU A 117 3.23 7.63 10.61
C LEU A 117 3.09 8.78 9.60
N LEU A 118 4.15 9.06 8.84
CA LEU A 118 4.13 10.11 7.82
C LEU A 118 3.08 9.80 6.73
N PHE A 119 3.03 8.58 6.24
CA PHE A 119 2.06 8.18 5.23
C PHE A 119 0.62 8.39 5.73
N ARG A 120 0.32 7.94 6.95
CA ARG A 120 -1.01 8.16 7.57
C ARG A 120 -1.33 9.63 7.82
N MET A 121 -0.34 10.41 8.21
CA MET A 121 -0.51 11.83 8.39
C MET A 121 -0.85 12.53 7.06
N PHE A 122 -0.12 12.25 5.99
CA PHE A 122 -0.38 12.84 4.68
C PHE A 122 -1.71 12.38 4.07
N ASP A 123 -2.07 11.13 4.25
CA ASP A 123 -3.35 10.58 3.80
C ASP A 123 -4.54 11.19 4.57
N GLY A 124 -4.40 11.38 5.89
CA GLY A 124 -5.45 11.96 6.73
C GLY A 124 -5.61 13.47 6.58
N LEU A 125 -4.50 14.22 6.49
CA LEU A 125 -4.51 15.69 6.41
C LEU A 125 -4.69 16.18 4.97
N LYS A 126 -4.34 15.37 3.98
CA LYS A 126 -4.36 15.72 2.55
C LYS A 126 -3.84 17.12 2.27
N PRO A 127 -2.60 17.46 2.68
CA PRO A 127 -2.07 18.80 2.46
C PRO A 127 -1.98 19.12 0.96
N PHE A 128 -1.99 20.41 0.62
CA PHE A 128 -1.71 20.83 -0.75
C PHE A 128 -0.33 20.32 -1.20
N PRO A 129 -0.16 19.73 -2.41
CA PRO A 129 -1.12 19.66 -3.54
C PRO A 129 -2.02 18.40 -3.57
N ILE A 130 -1.94 17.51 -2.60
CA ILE A 130 -2.65 16.21 -2.58
C ILE A 130 -4.17 16.41 -2.62
N ASP A 131 -4.70 17.31 -1.79
CA ASP A 131 -6.13 17.65 -1.78
C ASP A 131 -6.63 18.19 -3.14
N TYR A 132 -5.81 18.98 -3.82
CA TYR A 132 -6.14 19.50 -5.16
C TYR A 132 -6.21 18.39 -6.20
N VAL A 133 -5.26 17.48 -6.19
CA VAL A 133 -5.21 16.33 -7.12
C VAL A 133 -6.39 15.40 -6.86
N ASP A 134 -6.66 15.06 -5.60
CA ASP A 134 -7.76 14.19 -5.19
C ASP A 134 -9.12 14.74 -5.66
N LYS A 135 -9.39 16.03 -5.42
CA LYS A 135 -10.61 16.70 -5.89
C LYS A 135 -10.73 16.74 -7.40
N LYS A 136 -9.62 16.97 -8.11
CA LYS A 136 -9.64 17.05 -9.57
C LYS A 136 -9.94 15.68 -10.20
N PHE A 137 -9.36 14.61 -9.66
CA PHE A 137 -9.63 13.26 -10.15
C PHE A 137 -11.04 12.77 -9.79
N LYS A 138 -11.54 13.07 -8.59
CA LYS A 138 -12.92 12.73 -8.20
C LYS A 138 -13.98 13.44 -9.04
N ASN A 139 -13.71 14.63 -9.55
CA ASN A 139 -14.63 15.37 -10.42
C ASN A 139 -14.52 15.00 -11.91
N SER A 140 -13.57 14.14 -12.27
CA SER A 140 -13.34 13.73 -13.68
C SER A 140 -13.97 12.37 -14.01
N PHE A 141 -14.62 11.74 -13.06
CA PHE A 141 -15.40 10.50 -13.17
C PHE A 141 -16.80 10.73 -12.64
#